data_3ff975be46571630dbdc8f8d2913bf3f
#
_entry.id   3ff975be46571630dbdc8f8d2913bf3f
#
_cell.length_a   1.000
_cell.length_b   1.000
_cell.length_c   1.000
_cell.angle_alpha   90.00
_cell.angle_beta   90.00
_cell.angle_gamma   90.00
#
_symmetry.space_group_name_H-M   'P 1'
#
loop_
_entity.id
_entity.type
_entity.pdbx_description
1 polymer ?
#
loop_
_entity_poly.entity_id
_entity_poly.type
_entity_poly.pdbx_seq_one_letter_code
_entity_poly.pdbx_strand_id
1 'polypeptide(L)'
;MALSQPLAGAPALSRARRWALLFTVAAGLLLVTLDNSVLYTALPTLTEELSASAGQALWIINAYPLVMAGLLLGAGTLGDRIGHRRMFLIGLVVFGVASLAAAFADTATQLIAARAFLAIGAAAMMPATLALIGLSFHEERERNIAIAIWGSVAIVGAALGPIIGGWLLQHFWWGSVFLINVPVVVVAFVATLLLAPEGQRDTSRPWDLVSSVLALAALSGLVLAIKSLIATPPSYALGAAALVLAVISGAAFARRQQQLPYPLLDFAIFRNPAFLAGTLSAVFTLFAMAGLQLVTTQRFQLVAGFTPLQAGLLVSVAALGSLPSALLGGSILHRVGLRP
;
A
#
# COMPACT_ATOMS: atom_id res chain seq x y z
N MET A 1 -6.65 21.00 1.18
CA MET A 1 -5.22 20.66 1.07
C MET A 1 -4.51 21.86 0.46
N ALA A 2 -3.91 22.73 1.26
CA ALA A 2 -3.16 23.87 0.78
C ALA A 2 -1.86 23.37 0.15
N LEU A 3 -1.73 23.48 -1.16
CA LEU A 3 -0.51 23.14 -1.88
C LEU A 3 0.59 24.12 -1.40
N SER A 4 1.63 23.58 -0.78
CA SER A 4 2.84 24.35 -0.40
C SER A 4 3.40 25.05 -1.64
N GLN A 5 3.48 26.38 -1.59
CA GLN A 5 4.10 27.17 -2.66
C GLN A 5 5.59 26.82 -2.78
N PRO A 6 6.16 26.80 -4.00
CA PRO A 6 7.59 26.58 -4.17
C PRO A 6 8.37 27.73 -3.53
N LEU A 7 9.56 27.43 -3.01
CA LEU A 7 10.51 28.43 -2.56
C LEU A 7 10.73 29.45 -3.69
N ALA A 8 10.43 30.71 -3.45
CA ALA A 8 10.75 31.79 -4.38
C ALA A 8 12.27 31.79 -4.60
N GLY A 9 12.73 31.32 -5.79
CA GLY A 9 14.16 31.30 -6.15
C GLY A 9 14.76 29.92 -6.49
N ALA A 10 14.08 28.80 -6.25
CA ALA A 10 14.59 27.53 -6.72
C ALA A 10 14.37 27.40 -8.25
N PRO A 11 15.43 27.11 -9.06
CA PRO A 11 15.26 26.94 -10.49
C PRO A 11 14.26 25.81 -10.78
N ALA A 12 13.27 26.08 -11.64
CA ALA A 12 12.29 25.08 -12.04
C ALA A 12 13.03 23.87 -12.65
N LEU A 13 12.69 22.68 -12.20
CA LEU A 13 13.27 21.45 -12.75
C LEU A 13 13.04 21.40 -14.26
N SER A 14 14.05 21.00 -15.02
CA SER A 14 13.89 20.77 -16.46
C SER A 14 12.82 19.70 -16.72
N ARG A 15 12.17 19.75 -17.86
CA ARG A 15 11.10 18.80 -18.23
C ARG A 15 11.59 17.36 -18.09
N ALA A 16 12.77 17.03 -18.60
CA ALA A 16 13.35 15.69 -18.52
C ALA A 16 13.52 15.24 -17.05
N ARG A 17 14.01 16.15 -16.17
CA ARG A 17 14.21 15.84 -14.76
C ARG A 17 12.88 15.60 -14.01
N ARG A 18 11.81 16.36 -14.33
CA ARG A 18 10.47 16.15 -13.74
C ARG A 18 9.92 14.78 -14.10
N TRP A 19 10.02 14.40 -15.38
CA TRP A 19 9.54 13.09 -15.84
C TRP A 19 10.39 11.94 -15.30
N ALA A 20 11.70 12.08 -15.21
CA ALA A 20 12.56 11.08 -14.56
C ALA A 20 12.21 10.92 -13.09
N LEU A 21 11.92 12.00 -12.37
CA LEU A 21 11.44 11.94 -10.99
C LEU A 21 10.10 11.23 -10.88
N LEU A 22 9.16 11.47 -11.81
CA LEU A 22 7.89 10.75 -11.83
C LEU A 22 8.10 9.23 -11.86
N PHE A 23 8.94 8.72 -12.76
CA PHE A 23 9.24 7.29 -12.82
C PHE A 23 9.95 6.78 -11.57
N THR A 24 10.81 7.62 -10.96
CA THR A 24 11.46 7.28 -9.69
C THR A 24 10.45 7.11 -8.55
N VAL A 25 9.52 8.05 -8.39
CA VAL A 25 8.50 7.94 -7.32
C VAL A 25 7.43 6.89 -7.64
N ALA A 26 7.14 6.66 -8.92
CA ALA A 26 6.27 5.59 -9.37
C ALA A 26 6.87 4.20 -9.09
N ALA A 27 8.21 4.06 -9.09
CA ALA A 27 8.87 2.83 -8.65
C ALA A 27 8.56 2.51 -7.17
N GLY A 28 8.39 3.53 -6.31
CA GLY A 28 7.92 3.32 -4.94
C GLY A 28 6.50 2.73 -4.87
N LEU A 29 5.57 3.21 -5.72
CA LEU A 29 4.24 2.61 -5.83
C LEU A 29 4.30 1.20 -6.43
N LEU A 30 5.16 0.99 -7.42
CA LEU A 30 5.36 -0.33 -8.01
C LEU A 30 5.83 -1.34 -6.96
N LEU A 31 6.82 -0.98 -6.12
CA LEU A 31 7.30 -1.82 -5.02
C LEU A 31 6.15 -2.24 -4.10
N VAL A 32 5.32 -1.28 -3.68
CA VAL A 32 4.19 -1.52 -2.77
C VAL A 32 3.17 -2.47 -3.39
N THR A 33 2.80 -2.24 -4.64
CA THR A 33 1.74 -3.02 -5.32
C THR A 33 2.23 -4.38 -5.78
N LEU A 34 3.45 -4.47 -6.25
CA LEU A 34 4.08 -5.71 -6.68
C LEU A 34 4.30 -6.65 -5.49
N ASP A 35 4.90 -6.15 -4.40
CA ASP A 35 5.13 -6.91 -3.17
C ASP A 35 3.83 -7.50 -2.61
N ASN A 36 2.75 -6.74 -2.61
CA ASN A 36 1.46 -7.22 -2.16
C ASN A 36 0.86 -8.28 -3.10
N SER A 37 1.00 -8.09 -4.40
CA SER A 37 0.40 -8.94 -5.42
C SER A 37 1.15 -10.28 -5.60
N VAL A 38 2.49 -10.26 -5.55
CA VAL A 38 3.35 -11.44 -5.57
C VAL A 38 2.98 -12.41 -4.44
N LEU A 39 2.64 -11.88 -3.28
CA LEU A 39 2.37 -12.66 -2.09
C LEU A 39 1.19 -13.63 -2.23
N TYR A 40 0.14 -13.26 -2.97
CA TYR A 40 -0.99 -14.16 -3.20
C TYR A 40 -0.58 -15.43 -3.94
N THR A 41 0.37 -15.30 -4.88
CA THR A 41 0.91 -16.44 -5.63
C THR A 41 1.92 -17.23 -4.80
N ALA A 42 2.68 -16.55 -3.94
CA ALA A 42 3.70 -17.18 -3.11
C ALA A 42 3.14 -17.86 -1.85
N LEU A 43 1.93 -17.54 -1.42
CA LEU A 43 1.40 -17.98 -0.14
C LEU A 43 1.40 -19.51 0.06
N PRO A 44 0.99 -20.37 -0.90
CA PRO A 44 1.06 -21.81 -0.71
C PRO A 44 2.48 -22.30 -0.44
N THR A 45 3.45 -21.86 -1.24
CA THR A 45 4.88 -22.20 -1.06
C THR A 45 5.43 -21.71 0.30
N LEU A 46 5.10 -20.47 0.68
CA LEU A 46 5.51 -19.91 1.98
C LEU A 46 4.91 -20.68 3.16
N THR A 47 3.65 -21.14 3.01
CA THR A 47 2.97 -21.91 4.03
C THR A 47 3.64 -23.29 4.22
N GLU A 48 4.02 -23.93 3.14
CA GLU A 48 4.71 -25.20 3.13
C GLU A 48 6.13 -25.09 3.71
N GLU A 49 6.95 -24.20 3.15
CA GLU A 49 8.37 -24.01 3.50
C GLU A 49 8.57 -23.56 4.97
N LEU A 50 7.69 -22.68 5.46
CA LEU A 50 7.75 -22.18 6.84
C LEU A 50 6.87 -22.98 7.81
N SER A 51 6.26 -24.10 7.36
CA SER A 51 5.30 -24.88 8.14
C SER A 51 4.26 -24.02 8.86
N ALA A 52 3.75 -23.00 8.15
CA ALA A 52 2.88 -21.99 8.72
C ALA A 52 1.46 -22.54 8.94
N SER A 53 0.89 -22.30 10.11
CA SER A 53 -0.53 -22.57 10.38
C SER A 53 -1.43 -21.70 9.50
N ALA A 54 -2.68 -22.12 9.29
CA ALA A 54 -3.68 -21.34 8.56
C ALA A 54 -3.84 -19.90 9.11
N GLY A 55 -3.75 -19.77 10.45
CA GLY A 55 -3.78 -18.47 11.11
C GLY A 55 -2.57 -17.61 10.75
N GLN A 56 -1.36 -18.19 10.74
CA GLN A 56 -0.13 -17.48 10.33
C GLN A 56 -0.14 -17.13 8.84
N ALA A 57 -0.61 -18.01 7.96
CA ALA A 57 -0.74 -17.75 6.54
C ALA A 57 -1.61 -16.50 6.27
N LEU A 58 -2.74 -16.36 6.98
CA LEU A 58 -3.55 -15.15 6.91
C LEU A 58 -2.85 -13.91 7.48
N TRP A 59 -2.00 -14.04 8.51
CA TRP A 59 -1.23 -12.92 9.03
C TRP A 59 -0.10 -12.50 8.10
N ILE A 60 0.54 -13.43 7.39
CA ILE A 60 1.52 -13.12 6.35
C ILE A 60 0.93 -12.17 5.30
N ILE A 61 -0.33 -12.38 4.88
CA ILE A 61 -1.02 -11.48 3.94
C ILE A 61 -1.43 -10.18 4.62
N ASN A 62 -2.09 -10.26 5.80
CA ASN A 62 -2.82 -9.13 6.37
C ASN A 62 -1.95 -8.16 7.17
N ALA A 63 -0.78 -8.58 7.70
CA ALA A 63 0.08 -7.72 8.50
C ALA A 63 0.49 -6.44 7.76
N TYR A 64 0.87 -6.58 6.48
CA TYR A 64 1.31 -5.47 5.66
C TYR A 64 0.19 -4.43 5.41
N PRO A 65 -0.95 -4.75 4.79
CA PRO A 65 -1.99 -3.75 4.54
C PRO A 65 -2.57 -3.16 5.83
N LEU A 66 -2.62 -3.93 6.91
CA LEU A 66 -3.13 -3.49 8.19
C LEU A 66 -2.24 -2.41 8.83
N VAL A 67 -0.94 -2.68 8.93
CA VAL A 67 0.04 -1.72 9.49
C VAL A 67 0.14 -0.49 8.59
N MET A 68 0.16 -0.70 7.27
CA MET A 68 0.18 0.40 6.30
C MET A 68 -1.04 1.32 6.47
N ALA A 69 -2.25 0.76 6.55
CA ALA A 69 -3.48 1.55 6.72
C ALA A 69 -3.48 2.36 8.02
N GLY A 70 -3.02 1.77 9.13
CA GLY A 70 -2.93 2.47 10.43
C GLY A 70 -1.93 3.63 10.43
N LEU A 71 -0.83 3.49 9.69
CA LEU A 71 0.26 4.48 9.70
C LEU A 71 0.15 5.51 8.57
N LEU A 72 -0.60 5.22 7.49
CA LEU A 72 -0.63 6.03 6.27
C LEU A 72 -0.96 7.51 6.53
N LEU A 73 -1.98 7.78 7.36
CA LEU A 73 -2.41 9.14 7.67
C LEU A 73 -1.34 9.91 8.45
N GLY A 74 -0.76 9.29 9.50
CA GLY A 74 0.31 9.89 10.27
C GLY A 74 1.62 10.04 9.51
N ALA A 75 1.90 9.15 8.57
CA ALA A 75 3.06 9.25 7.69
C ALA A 75 2.96 10.47 6.74
N GLY A 76 1.75 10.82 6.29
CA GLY A 76 1.52 12.02 5.51
C GLY A 76 1.91 13.29 6.26
N THR A 77 1.42 13.46 7.49
CA THR A 77 1.74 14.63 8.32
C THR A 77 3.20 14.66 8.76
N LEU A 78 3.83 13.50 8.96
CA LEU A 78 5.26 13.42 9.22
C LEU A 78 6.07 13.88 7.99
N GLY A 79 5.63 13.48 6.78
CA GLY A 79 6.22 13.91 5.52
C GLY A 79 6.16 15.43 5.32
N ASP A 80 5.05 16.09 5.67
CA ASP A 80 4.93 17.55 5.68
C ASP A 80 5.99 18.20 6.59
N ARG A 81 6.21 17.59 7.77
CA ARG A 81 7.12 18.14 8.79
C ARG A 81 8.59 17.95 8.47
N ILE A 82 9.02 16.76 8.07
CA ILE A 82 10.45 16.46 7.82
C ILE A 82 10.89 16.68 6.37
N GLY A 83 9.90 16.86 5.46
CA GLY A 83 10.09 17.00 4.02
C GLY A 83 9.87 15.69 3.28
N HIS A 84 9.07 15.73 2.21
CA HIS A 84 8.64 14.54 1.46
C HIS A 84 9.79 13.77 0.80
N ARG A 85 10.85 14.47 0.35
CA ARG A 85 12.06 13.81 -0.17
C ARG A 85 12.71 12.92 0.89
N ARG A 86 12.90 13.44 2.10
CA ARG A 86 13.48 12.66 3.20
C ARG A 86 12.57 11.52 3.61
N MET A 87 11.25 11.78 3.68
CA MET A 87 10.27 10.76 4.03
C MET A 87 10.28 9.61 3.02
N PHE A 88 10.38 9.90 1.73
CA PHE A 88 10.49 8.88 0.69
C PHE A 88 11.79 8.09 0.79
N LEU A 89 12.94 8.75 1.03
CA LEU A 89 14.23 8.08 1.22
C LEU A 89 14.23 7.16 2.45
N ILE A 90 13.70 7.63 3.58
CA ILE A 90 13.55 6.80 4.80
C ILE A 90 12.65 5.61 4.49
N GLY A 91 11.52 5.82 3.81
CA GLY A 91 10.61 4.76 3.41
C GLY A 91 11.29 3.70 2.55
N LEU A 92 12.10 4.09 1.56
CA LEU A 92 12.87 3.19 0.71
C LEU A 92 13.88 2.36 1.52
N VAL A 93 14.62 2.99 2.44
CA VAL A 93 15.59 2.27 3.29
C VAL A 93 14.87 1.26 4.19
N VAL A 94 13.81 1.69 4.88
CA VAL A 94 13.02 0.80 5.75
C VAL A 94 12.44 -0.36 4.94
N PHE A 95 11.90 -0.08 3.76
CA PHE A 95 11.31 -1.10 2.88
C PHE A 95 12.38 -2.08 2.37
N GLY A 96 13.57 -1.59 1.98
CA GLY A 96 14.68 -2.44 1.53
C GLY A 96 15.23 -3.35 2.62
N VAL A 97 15.46 -2.80 3.83
CA VAL A 97 15.92 -3.59 4.99
C VAL A 97 14.87 -4.63 5.39
N ALA A 98 13.59 -4.24 5.42
CA ALA A 98 12.51 -5.15 5.73
C ALA A 98 12.33 -6.24 4.64
N SER A 99 12.58 -5.92 3.35
CA SER A 99 12.61 -6.91 2.26
C SER A 99 13.71 -7.93 2.45
N LEU A 100 14.91 -7.50 2.87
CA LEU A 100 15.98 -8.42 3.22
C LEU A 100 15.60 -9.31 4.42
N ALA A 101 15.05 -8.72 5.48
CA ALA A 101 14.59 -9.49 6.64
C ALA A 101 13.49 -10.49 6.27
N ALA A 102 12.57 -10.13 5.35
CA ALA A 102 11.54 -11.04 4.86
C ALA A 102 12.13 -12.19 4.02
N ALA A 103 13.10 -11.89 3.14
CA ALA A 103 13.71 -12.88 2.27
C ALA A 103 14.45 -13.98 3.05
N PHE A 104 15.01 -13.66 4.21
CA PHE A 104 15.80 -14.57 5.06
C PHE A 104 15.09 -14.94 6.37
N ALA A 105 13.75 -14.89 6.39
CA ALA A 105 12.98 -15.29 7.56
C ALA A 105 12.97 -16.84 7.71
N ASP A 106 13.35 -17.34 8.87
CA ASP A 106 13.39 -18.79 9.16
C ASP A 106 12.04 -19.32 9.67
N THR A 107 11.14 -18.45 10.06
CA THR A 107 9.82 -18.81 10.62
C THR A 107 8.71 -17.93 10.11
N ALA A 108 7.47 -18.46 10.09
CA ALA A 108 6.29 -17.68 9.73
C ALA A 108 6.12 -16.43 10.60
N THR A 109 6.46 -16.50 11.89
CA THR A 109 6.38 -15.35 12.81
C THR A 109 7.39 -14.25 12.44
N GLN A 110 8.62 -14.61 12.09
CA GLN A 110 9.61 -13.64 11.59
C GLN A 110 9.15 -13.00 10.29
N LEU A 111 8.60 -13.79 9.37
CA LEU A 111 8.04 -13.25 8.12
C LEU A 111 6.88 -12.28 8.39
N ILE A 112 5.95 -12.60 9.29
CA ILE A 112 4.85 -11.70 9.69
C ILE A 112 5.41 -10.37 10.24
N ALA A 113 6.43 -10.44 11.12
CA ALA A 113 7.08 -9.25 11.66
C ALA A 113 7.77 -8.43 10.56
N ALA A 114 8.48 -9.09 9.63
CA ALA A 114 9.11 -8.42 8.50
C ALA A 114 8.06 -7.77 7.57
N ARG A 115 6.91 -8.40 7.37
CA ARG A 115 5.77 -7.83 6.62
C ARG A 115 5.21 -6.57 7.29
N ALA A 116 5.08 -6.59 8.61
CA ALA A 116 4.69 -5.40 9.36
C ALA A 116 5.74 -4.27 9.22
N PHE A 117 7.02 -4.62 9.21
CA PHE A 117 8.11 -3.66 9.03
C PHE A 117 8.16 -3.11 7.59
N LEU A 118 7.94 -3.93 6.57
CA LEU A 118 7.74 -3.50 5.17
C LEU A 118 6.64 -2.43 5.05
N ALA A 119 5.53 -2.63 5.77
CA ALA A 119 4.40 -1.71 5.76
C ALA A 119 4.73 -0.33 6.33
N ILE A 120 5.66 -0.22 7.29
CA ILE A 120 6.16 1.07 7.79
C ILE A 120 6.85 1.83 6.66
N GLY A 121 7.73 1.17 5.91
CA GLY A 121 8.38 1.75 4.73
C GLY A 121 7.38 2.19 3.67
N ALA A 122 6.40 1.34 3.35
CA ALA A 122 5.35 1.64 2.39
C ALA A 122 4.49 2.83 2.81
N ALA A 123 4.07 2.88 4.09
CA ALA A 123 3.30 4.00 4.64
C ALA A 123 4.07 5.33 4.56
N ALA A 124 5.39 5.29 4.74
CA ALA A 124 6.26 6.46 4.56
C ALA A 124 6.36 6.90 3.10
N MET A 125 6.49 5.94 2.18
CA MET A 125 6.65 6.25 0.75
C MET A 125 5.36 6.80 0.11
N MET A 126 4.20 6.20 0.38
CA MET A 126 2.97 6.47 -0.38
C MET A 126 2.54 7.94 -0.39
N PRO A 127 2.37 8.64 0.74
CA PRO A 127 2.02 10.06 0.72
C PRO A 127 3.13 10.93 0.10
N ALA A 128 4.39 10.55 0.32
CA ALA A 128 5.55 11.28 -0.18
C ALA A 128 5.63 11.26 -1.72
N THR A 129 5.21 10.16 -2.38
CA THR A 129 5.20 10.08 -3.85
C THR A 129 4.28 11.13 -4.47
N LEU A 130 3.03 11.23 -3.99
CA LEU A 130 2.05 12.21 -4.49
C LEU A 130 2.49 13.65 -4.21
N ALA A 131 3.07 13.89 -3.02
CA ALA A 131 3.57 15.20 -2.66
C ALA A 131 4.75 15.62 -3.55
N LEU A 132 5.70 14.71 -3.85
CA LEU A 132 6.82 14.99 -4.76
C LEU A 132 6.35 15.25 -6.20
N ILE A 133 5.29 14.57 -6.67
CA ILE A 133 4.65 14.88 -7.95
C ILE A 133 4.07 16.30 -7.91
N GLY A 134 3.30 16.64 -6.86
CA GLY A 134 2.71 17.97 -6.69
C GLY A 134 3.74 19.11 -6.64
N LEU A 135 4.88 18.87 -6.00
CA LEU A 135 5.99 19.82 -5.92
C LEU A 135 6.76 19.99 -7.26
N SER A 136 6.69 19.01 -8.14
CA SER A 136 7.49 19.01 -9.37
C SER A 136 6.69 19.43 -10.61
N PHE A 137 5.37 19.20 -10.62
CA PHE A 137 4.49 19.52 -11.73
C PHE A 137 3.55 20.66 -11.34
N HIS A 138 3.88 21.89 -11.74
CA HIS A 138 3.12 23.08 -11.39
C HIS A 138 1.93 23.31 -12.32
N GLU A 139 2.08 22.98 -13.61
CA GLU A 139 0.99 23.07 -14.58
C GLU A 139 -0.05 21.98 -14.29
N GLU A 140 -1.30 22.36 -14.14
CA GLU A 140 -2.41 21.46 -13.76
C GLU A 140 -2.56 20.29 -14.73
N ARG A 141 -2.46 20.55 -16.03
CA ARG A 141 -2.57 19.53 -17.07
C ARG A 141 -1.43 18.50 -16.97
N GLU A 142 -0.18 18.95 -16.84
CA GLU A 142 0.98 18.05 -16.68
C GLU A 142 0.87 17.25 -15.38
N ARG A 143 0.43 17.88 -14.28
CA ARG A 143 0.24 17.22 -12.99
C ARG A 143 -0.83 16.13 -13.05
N ASN A 144 -1.95 16.40 -13.70
CA ASN A 144 -3.02 15.42 -13.86
C ASN A 144 -2.55 14.20 -14.69
N ILE A 145 -1.77 14.43 -15.74
CA ILE A 145 -1.14 13.35 -16.52
C ILE A 145 -0.14 12.56 -15.65
N ALA A 146 0.70 13.24 -14.88
CA ALA A 146 1.66 12.58 -14.00
C ALA A 146 0.98 11.72 -12.93
N ILE A 147 -0.10 12.21 -12.32
CA ILE A 147 -0.91 11.43 -11.36
C ILE A 147 -1.59 10.24 -12.04
N ALA A 148 -2.10 10.41 -13.27
CA ALA A 148 -2.70 9.30 -14.01
C ALA A 148 -1.68 8.20 -14.34
N ILE A 149 -0.47 8.57 -14.78
CA ILE A 149 0.62 7.62 -15.02
C ILE A 149 1.03 6.94 -13.71
N TRP A 150 1.22 7.69 -12.64
CA TRP A 150 1.54 7.14 -11.32
C TRP A 150 0.49 6.12 -10.88
N GLY A 151 -0.81 6.45 -10.97
CA GLY A 151 -1.90 5.54 -10.62
C GLY A 151 -1.95 4.28 -11.51
N SER A 152 -1.61 4.42 -12.81
CA SER A 152 -1.56 3.27 -13.72
C SER A 152 -0.47 2.26 -13.35
N VAL A 153 0.62 2.71 -12.72
CA VAL A 153 1.69 1.81 -12.23
C VAL A 153 1.17 0.83 -11.17
N ALA A 154 0.17 1.23 -10.36
CA ALA A 154 -0.46 0.32 -9.41
C ALA A 154 -1.13 -0.88 -10.10
N ILE A 155 -1.81 -0.64 -11.23
CA ILE A 155 -2.45 -1.70 -12.02
C ILE A 155 -1.38 -2.62 -12.63
N VAL A 156 -0.31 -2.02 -13.16
CA VAL A 156 0.82 -2.78 -13.71
C VAL A 156 1.47 -3.65 -12.65
N GLY A 157 1.72 -3.12 -11.44
CA GLY A 157 2.28 -3.87 -10.32
C GLY A 157 1.36 -5.03 -9.89
N ALA A 158 0.05 -4.79 -9.82
CA ALA A 158 -0.92 -5.82 -9.48
C ALA A 158 -0.99 -6.94 -10.54
N ALA A 159 -0.86 -6.59 -11.82
CA ALA A 159 -0.88 -7.56 -12.92
C ALA A 159 0.44 -8.34 -13.06
N LEU A 160 1.58 -7.66 -12.90
CA LEU A 160 2.89 -8.29 -13.02
C LEU A 160 3.28 -9.15 -11.81
N GLY A 161 2.76 -8.80 -10.61
CA GLY A 161 3.11 -9.49 -9.38
C GLY A 161 2.95 -11.01 -9.45
N PRO A 162 1.80 -11.56 -9.83
CA PRO A 162 1.61 -13.00 -9.92
C PRO A 162 2.52 -13.68 -10.96
N ILE A 163 2.84 -13.00 -12.08
CA ILE A 163 3.76 -13.52 -13.10
C ILE A 163 5.18 -13.58 -12.56
N ILE A 164 5.65 -12.44 -12.01
CA ILE A 164 6.99 -12.33 -11.47
C ILE A 164 7.16 -13.27 -10.27
N GLY A 165 6.18 -13.30 -9.36
CA GLY A 165 6.20 -14.20 -8.21
C GLY A 165 6.23 -15.66 -8.64
N GLY A 166 5.38 -16.06 -9.59
CA GLY A 166 5.35 -17.41 -10.12
C GLY A 166 6.66 -17.82 -10.80
N TRP A 167 7.27 -16.90 -11.56
CA TRP A 167 8.55 -17.14 -12.21
C TRP A 167 9.69 -17.28 -11.19
N LEU A 168 9.73 -16.40 -10.18
CA LEU A 168 10.73 -16.45 -9.12
C LEU A 168 10.65 -17.76 -8.33
N LEU A 169 9.45 -18.18 -7.94
CA LEU A 169 9.23 -19.42 -7.20
C LEU A 169 9.56 -20.69 -7.99
N GLN A 170 9.49 -20.61 -9.31
CA GLN A 170 9.82 -21.75 -10.18
C GLN A 170 11.33 -21.93 -10.37
N HIS A 171 12.12 -20.83 -10.27
CA HIS A 171 13.55 -20.84 -10.62
C HIS A 171 14.47 -20.56 -9.42
N PHE A 172 13.94 -20.00 -8.34
CA PHE A 172 14.69 -19.59 -7.16
C PHE A 172 13.96 -20.01 -5.88
N TRP A 173 14.62 -19.86 -4.72
CA TRP A 173 13.98 -20.10 -3.43
C TRP A 173 12.92 -19.05 -3.12
N TRP A 174 12.00 -19.36 -2.23
CA TRP A 174 10.85 -18.52 -1.92
C TRP A 174 11.20 -17.09 -1.46
N GLY A 175 12.32 -16.87 -0.79
CA GLY A 175 12.76 -15.53 -0.34
C GLY A 175 13.07 -14.57 -1.48
N SER A 176 13.31 -15.08 -2.70
CA SER A 176 13.55 -14.28 -3.90
C SER A 176 12.40 -13.31 -4.21
N VAL A 177 11.17 -13.65 -3.82
CA VAL A 177 9.98 -12.79 -4.02
C VAL A 177 10.05 -11.47 -3.23
N PHE A 178 10.80 -11.46 -2.13
CA PHE A 178 11.09 -10.25 -1.36
C PHE A 178 12.41 -9.62 -1.79
N LEU A 179 13.41 -10.42 -2.13
CA LEU A 179 14.74 -9.94 -2.51
C LEU A 179 14.71 -9.09 -3.78
N ILE A 180 13.76 -9.35 -4.71
CA ILE A 180 13.60 -8.55 -5.93
C ILE A 180 13.32 -7.07 -5.65
N ASN A 181 12.79 -6.73 -4.49
CA ASN A 181 12.54 -5.34 -4.10
C ASN A 181 13.86 -4.56 -3.90
N VAL A 182 14.91 -5.22 -3.45
CA VAL A 182 16.17 -4.57 -3.05
C VAL A 182 16.84 -3.81 -4.20
N PRO A 183 17.07 -4.39 -5.39
CA PRO A 183 17.66 -3.63 -6.51
C PRO A 183 16.79 -2.45 -6.93
N VAL A 184 15.46 -2.58 -6.92
CA VAL A 184 14.54 -1.48 -7.24
C VAL A 184 14.65 -0.36 -6.20
N VAL A 185 14.72 -0.71 -4.91
CA VAL A 185 14.92 0.25 -3.80
C VAL A 185 16.24 1.01 -3.99
N VAL A 186 17.33 0.32 -4.30
CA VAL A 186 18.66 0.97 -4.51
C VAL A 186 18.60 1.96 -5.66
N VAL A 187 18.02 1.56 -6.79
CA VAL A 187 17.87 2.45 -7.96
C VAL A 187 17.00 3.65 -7.64
N ALA A 188 15.83 3.42 -7.01
CA ALA A 188 14.91 4.48 -6.62
C ALA A 188 15.54 5.43 -5.58
N PHE A 189 16.32 4.91 -4.65
CA PHE A 189 17.03 5.70 -3.63
C PHE A 189 18.06 6.64 -4.27
N VAL A 190 18.94 6.10 -5.11
CA VAL A 190 19.96 6.90 -5.82
C VAL A 190 19.30 7.94 -6.73
N ALA A 191 18.30 7.52 -7.51
CA ALA A 191 17.56 8.43 -8.38
C ALA A 191 16.86 9.55 -7.60
N THR A 192 16.29 9.24 -6.43
CA THR A 192 15.66 10.25 -5.56
C THR A 192 16.69 11.26 -5.02
N LEU A 193 17.88 10.80 -4.63
CA LEU A 193 18.95 11.69 -4.18
C LEU A 193 19.36 12.68 -5.27
N LEU A 194 19.38 12.25 -6.54
CA LEU A 194 19.82 13.05 -7.66
C LEU A 194 18.73 13.97 -8.24
N LEU A 195 17.48 13.50 -8.23
CA LEU A 195 16.39 14.14 -8.98
C LEU A 195 15.40 14.92 -8.09
N ALA A 196 15.11 14.42 -6.87
CA ALA A 196 14.04 15.00 -6.07
C ALA A 196 14.44 16.36 -5.48
N PRO A 197 13.58 17.39 -5.61
CA PRO A 197 13.82 18.68 -4.99
C PRO A 197 13.65 18.60 -3.47
N GLU A 198 14.37 19.45 -2.76
CA GLU A 198 14.09 19.71 -1.35
C GLU A 198 12.82 20.57 -1.25
N GLY A 199 11.74 20.02 -0.72
CA GLY A 199 10.51 20.75 -0.45
C GLY A 199 10.58 21.57 0.83
N GLN A 200 9.65 22.50 1.00
CA GLN A 200 9.45 23.21 2.25
C GLN A 200 9.02 22.23 3.34
N ARG A 201 9.48 22.48 4.55
CA ARG A 201 9.09 21.74 5.75
C ARG A 201 8.13 22.61 6.55
N ASP A 202 6.97 22.03 6.88
CA ASP A 202 6.03 22.69 7.76
C ASP A 202 6.19 22.14 9.18
N THR A 203 7.07 22.75 9.96
CA THR A 203 7.29 22.37 11.37
C THR A 203 6.19 22.85 12.31
N SER A 204 5.24 23.67 11.82
CA SER A 204 4.14 24.20 12.63
C SER A 204 3.09 23.14 12.96
N ARG A 205 2.97 22.10 12.13
CA ARG A 205 2.01 21.02 12.34
C ARG A 205 2.59 19.94 13.26
N PRO A 206 1.94 19.64 14.39
CA PRO A 206 2.38 18.55 15.25
C PRO A 206 2.18 17.20 14.55
N TRP A 207 3.16 16.32 14.67
CA TRP A 207 3.00 14.93 14.25
C TRP A 207 2.15 14.17 15.26
N ASP A 208 1.04 13.63 14.84
CA ASP A 208 0.12 12.89 15.70
C ASP A 208 0.32 11.37 15.57
N LEU A 209 1.36 10.86 16.22
CA LEU A 209 1.61 9.43 16.33
C LEU A 209 0.50 8.71 17.11
N VAL A 210 -0.08 9.38 18.12
CA VAL A 210 -1.12 8.78 18.97
C VAL A 210 -2.34 8.37 18.14
N SER A 211 -2.82 9.25 17.25
CA SER A 211 -3.93 8.91 16.36
C SER A 211 -3.58 7.77 15.41
N SER A 212 -2.35 7.70 14.90
CA SER A 212 -1.91 6.60 14.04
C SER A 212 -1.89 5.26 14.78
N VAL A 213 -1.42 5.24 16.02
CA VAL A 213 -1.42 4.05 16.88
C VAL A 213 -2.84 3.62 17.24
N LEU A 214 -3.73 4.57 17.55
CA LEU A 214 -5.14 4.28 17.81
C LEU A 214 -5.85 3.70 16.59
N ALA A 215 -5.61 4.24 15.39
CA ALA A 215 -6.15 3.70 14.15
C ALA A 215 -5.62 2.27 13.88
N LEU A 216 -4.30 2.06 14.06
CA LEU A 216 -3.69 0.74 13.92
C LEU A 216 -4.29 -0.26 14.93
N ALA A 217 -4.43 0.12 16.19
CA ALA A 217 -5.02 -0.73 17.23
C ALA A 217 -6.49 -1.06 16.94
N ALA A 218 -7.27 -0.09 16.46
CA ALA A 218 -8.67 -0.29 16.08
C ALA A 218 -8.81 -1.29 14.92
N LEU A 219 -8.03 -1.10 13.85
CA LEU A 219 -8.04 -1.98 12.69
C LEU A 219 -7.52 -3.39 13.04
N SER A 220 -6.43 -3.46 13.81
CA SER A 220 -5.85 -4.74 14.25
C SER A 220 -6.82 -5.53 15.15
N GLY A 221 -7.46 -4.84 16.08
CA GLY A 221 -8.47 -5.42 16.95
C GLY A 221 -9.66 -5.96 16.15
N LEU A 222 -10.16 -5.21 15.15
CA LEU A 222 -11.25 -5.65 14.29
C LEU A 222 -10.88 -6.90 13.48
N VAL A 223 -9.72 -6.91 12.84
CA VAL A 223 -9.24 -8.06 12.06
C VAL A 223 -9.03 -9.27 12.97
N LEU A 224 -8.42 -9.08 14.14
CA LEU A 224 -8.21 -10.17 15.11
C LEU A 224 -9.55 -10.72 15.65
N ALA A 225 -10.53 -9.86 15.91
CA ALA A 225 -11.87 -10.28 16.34
C ALA A 225 -12.52 -11.17 15.28
N ILE A 226 -12.55 -10.74 14.03
CA ILE A 226 -13.12 -11.54 12.92
C ILE A 226 -12.38 -12.88 12.82
N LYS A 227 -11.05 -12.87 12.81
CA LYS A 227 -10.24 -14.11 12.68
C LYS A 227 -10.47 -15.08 13.83
N SER A 228 -10.60 -14.57 15.05
CA SER A 228 -10.83 -15.41 16.23
C SER A 228 -12.21 -16.08 16.23
N LEU A 229 -13.22 -15.43 15.63
CA LEU A 229 -14.58 -15.95 15.54
C LEU A 229 -14.71 -17.03 14.46
N ILE A 230 -13.95 -16.92 13.35
CA ILE A 230 -13.99 -17.89 12.25
C ILE A 230 -12.92 -19.00 12.38
N ALA A 231 -12.05 -18.94 13.37
CA ALA A 231 -11.05 -19.98 13.63
C ALA A 231 -11.70 -21.32 14.01
N THR A 232 -11.01 -22.41 13.75
CA THR A 232 -11.47 -23.76 14.10
C THR A 232 -10.45 -24.40 15.05
N PRO A 233 -10.76 -24.55 16.36
CA PRO A 233 -12.00 -24.12 17.04
C PRO A 233 -12.06 -22.59 17.25
N PRO A 234 -13.28 -21.99 17.32
CA PRO A 234 -13.43 -20.55 17.56
C PRO A 234 -12.93 -20.16 18.95
N SER A 235 -12.26 -18.99 19.03
CA SER A 235 -11.82 -18.40 20.30
C SER A 235 -12.69 -17.19 20.65
N TYR A 236 -13.85 -17.44 21.27
CA TYR A 236 -14.79 -16.37 21.61
C TYR A 236 -14.21 -15.34 22.61
N ALA A 237 -13.39 -15.80 23.57
CA ALA A 237 -12.77 -14.89 24.55
C ALA A 237 -11.76 -13.94 23.86
N LEU A 238 -10.92 -14.47 22.99
CA LEU A 238 -9.97 -13.65 22.20
C LEU A 238 -10.72 -12.72 21.25
N GLY A 239 -11.77 -13.22 20.57
CA GLY A 239 -12.61 -12.44 19.69
C GLY A 239 -13.29 -11.27 20.39
N ALA A 240 -13.86 -11.52 21.58
CA ALA A 240 -14.48 -10.47 22.39
C ALA A 240 -13.46 -9.43 22.88
N ALA A 241 -12.31 -9.87 23.39
CA ALA A 241 -11.24 -8.95 23.83
C ALA A 241 -10.72 -8.08 22.68
N ALA A 242 -10.51 -8.68 21.50
CA ALA A 242 -10.09 -7.97 20.31
C ALA A 242 -11.14 -6.96 19.82
N LEU A 243 -12.43 -7.31 19.86
CA LEU A 243 -13.52 -6.40 19.54
C LEU A 243 -13.61 -5.23 20.52
N VAL A 244 -13.43 -5.48 21.82
CA VAL A 244 -13.36 -4.41 22.83
C VAL A 244 -12.18 -3.47 22.54
N LEU A 245 -11.00 -4.00 22.21
CA LEU A 245 -9.85 -3.22 21.80
C LEU A 245 -10.18 -2.36 20.56
N ALA A 246 -10.82 -2.95 19.54
CA ALA A 246 -11.20 -2.23 18.33
C ALA A 246 -12.16 -1.07 18.62
N VAL A 247 -13.19 -1.31 19.42
CA VAL A 247 -14.20 -0.31 19.78
C VAL A 247 -13.59 0.82 20.63
N ILE A 248 -12.82 0.48 21.65
CA ILE A 248 -12.18 1.49 22.54
C ILE A 248 -11.20 2.34 21.74
N SER A 249 -10.30 1.71 20.97
CA SER A 249 -9.30 2.43 20.17
C SER A 249 -9.95 3.27 19.06
N GLY A 250 -10.99 2.75 18.40
CA GLY A 250 -11.75 3.46 17.38
C GLY A 250 -12.51 4.66 17.95
N ALA A 251 -13.16 4.49 19.11
CA ALA A 251 -13.84 5.59 19.81
C ALA A 251 -12.86 6.65 20.29
N ALA A 252 -11.72 6.23 20.84
CA ALA A 252 -10.65 7.15 21.26
C ALA A 252 -10.08 7.92 20.05
N PHE A 253 -9.83 7.24 18.93
CA PHE A 253 -9.43 7.88 17.68
C PHE A 253 -10.45 8.92 17.23
N ALA A 254 -11.74 8.53 17.12
CA ALA A 254 -12.79 9.42 16.64
C ALA A 254 -12.95 10.66 17.53
N ARG A 255 -12.95 10.49 18.87
CA ARG A 255 -13.01 11.59 19.82
C ARG A 255 -11.80 12.52 19.68
N ARG A 256 -10.61 11.95 19.53
CA ARG A 256 -9.38 12.71 19.38
C ARG A 256 -9.38 13.54 18.08
N GLN A 257 -9.84 12.96 16.95
CA GLN A 257 -9.94 13.69 15.69
C GLN A 257 -10.89 14.90 15.78
N GLN A 258 -11.96 14.82 16.58
CA GLN A 258 -12.89 15.93 16.78
C GLN A 258 -12.31 17.06 17.64
N GLN A 259 -11.30 16.79 18.46
CA GLN A 259 -10.69 17.74 19.40
C GLN A 259 -9.41 18.39 18.86
N LEU A 260 -8.78 17.79 17.85
CA LEU A 260 -7.53 18.31 17.31
C LEU A 260 -7.80 19.49 16.36
N PRO A 261 -6.98 20.56 16.44
CA PRO A 261 -7.06 21.68 15.50
C PRO A 261 -6.69 21.27 14.07
N TYR A 262 -5.87 20.23 13.92
CA TYR A 262 -5.44 19.65 12.63
C TYR A 262 -5.66 18.13 12.67
N PRO A 263 -6.91 17.64 12.45
CA PRO A 263 -7.20 16.23 12.49
C PRO A 263 -6.56 15.50 11.30
N LEU A 264 -6.12 14.24 11.51
CA LEU A 264 -5.66 13.38 10.43
C LEU A 264 -6.80 13.00 9.47
N LEU A 265 -8.02 12.90 10.01
CA LEU A 265 -9.23 12.59 9.27
C LEU A 265 -10.37 13.49 9.74
N ASP A 266 -10.88 14.33 8.84
CA ASP A 266 -12.10 15.10 9.07
C ASP A 266 -13.30 14.25 8.69
N PHE A 267 -14.05 13.80 9.69
CA PHE A 267 -15.27 13.00 9.45
C PHE A 267 -16.38 13.75 8.73
N ALA A 268 -16.34 15.09 8.67
CA ALA A 268 -17.33 15.86 7.96
C ALA A 268 -17.31 15.57 6.44
N ILE A 269 -16.18 15.11 5.89
CA ILE A 269 -16.06 14.76 4.47
C ILE A 269 -17.02 13.62 4.08
N PHE A 270 -17.35 12.72 5.02
CA PHE A 270 -18.28 11.60 4.77
C PHE A 270 -19.76 12.04 4.71
N ARG A 271 -20.06 13.30 5.07
CA ARG A 271 -21.40 13.88 4.87
C ARG A 271 -21.66 14.19 3.40
N ASN A 272 -20.60 14.30 2.59
CA ASN A 272 -20.75 14.43 1.14
C ASN A 272 -21.11 13.07 0.54
N PRO A 273 -22.32 12.89 -0.03
CA PRO A 273 -22.79 11.61 -0.52
C PRO A 273 -21.96 11.07 -1.69
N ALA A 274 -21.42 11.95 -2.53
CA ALA A 274 -20.54 11.54 -3.63
C ALA A 274 -19.20 10.99 -3.12
N PHE A 275 -18.63 11.61 -2.08
CA PHE A 275 -17.41 11.11 -1.44
C PHE A 275 -17.65 9.77 -0.73
N LEU A 276 -18.76 9.66 0.00
CA LEU A 276 -19.11 8.41 0.69
C LEU A 276 -19.36 7.28 -0.31
N ALA A 277 -20.12 7.52 -1.37
CA ALA A 277 -20.37 6.52 -2.42
C ALA A 277 -19.07 6.10 -3.11
N GLY A 278 -18.17 7.02 -3.44
CA GLY A 278 -16.86 6.72 -4.02
C GLY A 278 -15.99 5.88 -3.09
N THR A 279 -15.97 6.24 -1.81
CA THR A 279 -15.21 5.48 -0.78
C THR A 279 -15.76 4.07 -0.61
N LEU A 280 -17.08 3.91 -0.48
CA LEU A 280 -17.72 2.59 -0.36
C LEU A 280 -17.47 1.74 -1.62
N SER A 281 -17.61 2.32 -2.81
CA SER A 281 -17.31 1.63 -4.07
C SER A 281 -15.86 1.14 -4.12
N ALA A 282 -14.91 1.97 -3.69
CA ALA A 282 -13.50 1.59 -3.62
C ALA A 282 -13.27 0.43 -2.62
N VAL A 283 -13.88 0.50 -1.44
CA VAL A 283 -13.78 -0.56 -0.41
C VAL A 283 -14.31 -1.89 -0.95
N PHE A 284 -15.52 -1.92 -1.53
CA PHE A 284 -16.12 -3.14 -2.06
C PHE A 284 -15.33 -3.69 -3.26
N THR A 285 -14.83 -2.82 -4.14
CA THR A 285 -14.02 -3.23 -5.29
C THR A 285 -12.71 -3.88 -4.83
N LEU A 286 -11.98 -3.24 -3.91
CA LEU A 286 -10.73 -3.79 -3.38
C LEU A 286 -10.96 -5.10 -2.61
N PHE A 287 -12.04 -5.18 -1.83
CA PHE A 287 -12.42 -6.42 -1.13
C PHE A 287 -12.71 -7.55 -2.11
N ALA A 288 -13.51 -7.29 -3.14
CA ALA A 288 -13.83 -8.29 -4.16
C ALA A 288 -12.59 -8.73 -4.94
N MET A 289 -11.73 -7.78 -5.34
CA MET A 289 -10.49 -8.09 -6.06
C MET A 289 -9.54 -8.93 -5.21
N ALA A 290 -9.27 -8.52 -3.98
CA ALA A 290 -8.34 -9.24 -3.09
C ALA A 290 -8.85 -10.65 -2.77
N GLY A 291 -10.16 -10.78 -2.48
CA GLY A 291 -10.79 -12.06 -2.21
C GLY A 291 -10.75 -13.00 -3.43
N LEU A 292 -11.10 -12.48 -4.60
CA LEU A 292 -11.06 -13.27 -5.85
C LEU A 292 -9.63 -13.71 -6.16
N GLN A 293 -8.67 -12.81 -6.05
CA GLN A 293 -7.26 -13.12 -6.33
C GLN A 293 -6.74 -14.21 -5.39
N LEU A 294 -7.01 -14.11 -4.09
CA LEU A 294 -6.59 -15.09 -3.10
C LEU A 294 -7.21 -16.47 -3.38
N VAL A 295 -8.54 -16.53 -3.50
CA VAL A 295 -9.28 -17.80 -3.68
C VAL A 295 -8.91 -18.46 -5.00
N THR A 296 -8.83 -17.69 -6.08
CA THR A 296 -8.51 -18.20 -7.41
C THR A 296 -7.09 -18.76 -7.47
N THR A 297 -6.12 -18.03 -6.91
CA THR A 297 -4.71 -18.47 -6.89
C THR A 297 -4.55 -19.76 -6.08
N GLN A 298 -5.15 -19.83 -4.90
CA GLN A 298 -5.09 -21.03 -4.07
C GLN A 298 -5.79 -22.22 -4.74
N ARG A 299 -6.95 -22.01 -5.35
CA ARG A 299 -7.66 -23.08 -6.06
C ARG A 299 -6.82 -23.63 -7.22
N PHE A 300 -6.17 -22.78 -8.00
CA PHE A 300 -5.33 -23.22 -9.11
C PHE A 300 -4.14 -24.04 -8.62
N GLN A 301 -3.47 -23.61 -7.56
CA GLN A 301 -2.29 -24.31 -7.07
C GLN A 301 -2.64 -25.55 -6.24
N LEU A 302 -3.57 -25.45 -5.29
CA LEU A 302 -3.83 -26.52 -4.31
C LEU A 302 -4.83 -27.57 -4.82
N VAL A 303 -5.77 -27.20 -5.72
CA VAL A 303 -6.82 -28.10 -6.20
C VAL A 303 -6.57 -28.53 -7.65
N ALA A 304 -6.21 -27.60 -8.53
CA ALA A 304 -5.97 -27.90 -9.94
C ALA A 304 -4.53 -28.33 -10.25
N GLY A 305 -3.61 -28.27 -9.28
CA GLY A 305 -2.22 -28.71 -9.42
C GLY A 305 -1.37 -27.85 -10.35
N PHE A 306 -1.78 -26.57 -10.60
CA PHE A 306 -1.02 -25.67 -11.44
C PHE A 306 0.25 -25.20 -10.74
N THR A 307 1.31 -25.00 -11.52
CA THR A 307 2.52 -24.36 -11.02
C THR A 307 2.23 -22.90 -10.60
N PRO A 308 3.03 -22.32 -9.69
CA PRO A 308 2.87 -20.91 -9.30
C PRO A 308 2.87 -19.95 -10.50
N LEU A 309 3.69 -20.23 -11.55
CA LEU A 309 3.73 -19.42 -12.76
C LEU A 309 2.44 -19.54 -13.58
N GLN A 310 1.91 -20.76 -13.75
CA GLN A 310 0.64 -20.97 -14.47
C GLN A 310 -0.53 -20.29 -13.77
N ALA A 311 -0.62 -20.42 -12.44
CA ALA A 311 -1.62 -19.74 -11.64
C ALA A 311 -1.47 -18.20 -11.74
N GLY A 312 -0.22 -17.71 -11.69
CA GLY A 312 0.11 -16.29 -11.83
C GLY A 312 -0.30 -15.72 -13.19
N LEU A 313 -0.02 -16.43 -14.29
CA LEU A 313 -0.41 -16.02 -15.65
C LEU A 313 -1.93 -15.91 -15.79
N LEU A 314 -2.69 -16.90 -15.29
CA LEU A 314 -4.15 -16.87 -15.35
C LEU A 314 -4.77 -15.71 -14.57
N VAL A 315 -4.26 -15.45 -13.37
CA VAL A 315 -4.71 -14.31 -12.54
C VAL A 315 -4.37 -12.97 -13.21
N SER A 316 -3.19 -12.89 -13.83
CA SER A 316 -2.76 -11.67 -14.54
C SER A 316 -3.59 -11.37 -15.78
N VAL A 317 -4.08 -12.38 -16.50
CA VAL A 317 -5.02 -12.20 -17.61
C VAL A 317 -6.31 -11.53 -17.14
N ALA A 318 -6.84 -11.92 -15.98
CA ALA A 318 -8.03 -11.27 -15.40
C ALA A 318 -7.74 -9.79 -15.04
N ALA A 319 -6.58 -9.49 -14.45
CA ALA A 319 -6.16 -8.14 -14.14
C ALA A 319 -5.97 -7.28 -15.40
N LEU A 320 -5.28 -7.80 -16.41
CA LEU A 320 -5.08 -7.11 -17.69
C LEU A 320 -6.41 -6.94 -18.46
N GLY A 321 -7.32 -7.91 -18.37
CA GLY A 321 -8.66 -7.83 -18.96
C GLY A 321 -9.52 -6.70 -18.38
N SER A 322 -9.20 -6.20 -17.17
CA SER A 322 -9.87 -5.04 -16.59
C SER A 322 -9.39 -3.69 -17.15
N LEU A 323 -8.22 -3.62 -17.80
CA LEU A 323 -7.64 -2.38 -18.33
C LEU A 323 -8.54 -1.70 -19.38
N PRO A 324 -9.10 -2.41 -20.39
CA PRO A 324 -10.02 -1.79 -21.35
C PRO A 324 -11.23 -1.15 -20.67
N SER A 325 -11.81 -1.82 -19.67
CA SER A 325 -12.95 -1.32 -18.92
C SER A 325 -12.61 -0.07 -18.11
N ALA A 326 -11.43 -0.03 -17.49
CA ALA A 326 -10.93 1.12 -16.75
C ALA A 326 -10.69 2.32 -17.68
N LEU A 327 -10.07 2.10 -18.84
CA LEU A 327 -9.81 3.14 -19.84
C LEU A 327 -11.11 3.68 -20.45
N LEU A 328 -12.04 2.78 -20.81
CA LEU A 328 -13.35 3.17 -21.32
C LEU A 328 -14.17 3.93 -20.26
N GLY A 329 -14.19 3.44 -19.02
CA GLY A 329 -14.84 4.14 -17.90
C GLY A 329 -14.30 5.54 -17.71
N GLY A 330 -12.98 5.71 -17.69
CA GLY A 330 -12.35 7.03 -17.61
C GLY A 330 -12.65 7.96 -18.79
N SER A 331 -12.71 7.40 -20.00
CA SER A 331 -13.03 8.18 -21.22
C SER A 331 -14.50 8.60 -21.33
N ILE A 332 -15.42 7.85 -20.73
CA ILE A 332 -16.87 8.13 -20.77
C ILE A 332 -17.28 9.04 -19.62
N LEU A 333 -16.61 8.95 -18.47
CA LEU A 333 -16.96 9.64 -17.24
C LEU A 333 -17.06 11.16 -17.40
N HIS A 334 -16.19 11.77 -18.24
CA HIS A 334 -16.23 13.21 -18.52
C HIS A 334 -17.41 13.62 -19.41
N ARG A 335 -18.03 12.68 -20.15
CA ARG A 335 -19.19 12.93 -21.02
C ARG A 335 -20.51 12.66 -20.31
N VAL A 336 -20.55 11.64 -19.46
CA VAL A 336 -21.79 11.21 -18.79
C VAL A 336 -21.94 11.88 -17.42
N GLY A 337 -20.83 12.38 -16.84
CA GLY A 337 -20.80 12.91 -15.47
C GLY A 337 -20.95 11.80 -14.41
N LEU A 338 -20.81 12.19 -13.14
CA LEU A 338 -21.03 11.30 -11.98
C LEU A 338 -22.51 11.23 -11.55
N ARG A 339 -23.42 11.72 -12.37
CA ARG A 339 -24.87 11.60 -12.07
C ARG A 339 -25.39 10.30 -12.68
N PRO A 340 -26.06 9.46 -11.87
CA PRO A 340 -26.80 8.30 -12.37
C PRO A 340 -27.94 8.75 -13.26
#